data_1d23af1a963bdb4c20c11a91aa398591
#
_entry.id   1d23af1a963bdb4c20c11a91aa398591
#
_cell.length_a   1.000
_cell.length_b   1.000
_cell.length_c   1.000
_cell.angle_alpha   90.00
_cell.angle_beta   90.00
_cell.angle_gamma   90.00
#
_symmetry.space_group_name_H-M   'P 1'
#
loop_
_entity.id
_entity.type
_entity.pdbx_description
1 polymer ?
#
loop_
_entity_poly.entity_id
_entity_poly.type
_entity_poly.pdbx_seq_one_letter_code
_entity_poly.pdbx_strand_id
1 'polypeptide(L)'
;MSSIQPRRAILAMPEYHPPLGGRTALRLDFNENTHAPSPRVREALSTLTLESFTVYPERAPVEAKVAAHYALQPEQVLLANGTDEGIHLVTYTFLEEGDECLFATPSFFMYDVNAMAMGATLVRVQADESLAFPYERVHAAITPKTKLIILCSPNNPTGATIAREQILTIAKAAPHAVVLVDEAYFHFFGESVMGDVVRGEVDNILIARTFSKAYGLANLRVGAIAGPVHLMNHLRKASSPYNVNGIALMAVQACVDDTEYIDWYVEQIREGRERVYKTLDNMRVPYWHSHANFVLMHIGPRHKEFVEAVRARGVLVRDRSSDPGLQGCVRITIGLEEHTTIGIAALRDSFAGMGWTPAEVNRPDTEPKETPEYE
;
A
#
# COMPACT_ATOMS: atom_id res chain seq x y z
N MET A 1 31.44 -20.42 16.28
CA MET A 1 30.14 -19.74 16.08
C MET A 1 29.95 -18.76 17.21
N SER A 2 29.42 -17.57 16.95
CA SER A 2 29.14 -16.57 18.01
C SER A 2 28.16 -17.15 19.04
N SER A 3 28.41 -16.94 20.35
CA SER A 3 27.50 -17.32 21.42
C SER A 3 26.28 -16.40 21.52
N ILE A 4 26.30 -15.28 20.82
CA ILE A 4 25.21 -14.30 20.76
C ILE A 4 24.18 -14.77 19.74
N GLN A 5 22.95 -14.96 20.18
CA GLN A 5 21.80 -15.32 19.33
C GLN A 5 20.75 -14.22 19.40
N PRO A 6 20.13 -13.85 18.25
CA PRO A 6 18.97 -12.97 18.26
C PRO A 6 17.73 -13.68 18.84
N ARG A 7 16.62 -12.95 18.99
CA ARG A 7 15.35 -13.55 19.39
C ARG A 7 14.93 -14.67 18.43
N ARG A 8 14.27 -15.72 18.94
CA ARG A 8 13.81 -16.88 18.13
C ARG A 8 12.95 -16.45 16.94
N ALA A 9 12.08 -15.48 17.14
CA ALA A 9 11.24 -14.92 16.08
C ALA A 9 12.08 -14.38 14.90
N ILE A 10 13.17 -13.66 15.18
CA ILE A 10 14.07 -13.10 14.14
C ILE A 10 14.84 -14.22 13.42
N LEU A 11 15.28 -15.27 14.13
CA LEU A 11 15.98 -16.41 13.51
C LEU A 11 15.09 -17.16 12.49
N ALA A 12 13.78 -17.15 12.68
CA ALA A 12 12.83 -17.84 11.82
C ALA A 12 12.41 -17.02 10.59
N MET A 13 12.77 -15.73 10.53
CA MET A 13 12.34 -14.82 9.45
C MET A 13 13.21 -14.96 8.20
N PRO A 14 12.61 -14.96 7.00
CA PRO A 14 13.37 -14.78 5.76
C PRO A 14 13.82 -13.31 5.64
N GLU A 15 15.00 -13.12 5.05
CA GLU A 15 15.44 -11.76 4.67
C GLU A 15 14.69 -11.29 3.42
N TYR A 16 14.16 -10.06 3.46
CA TYR A 16 13.48 -9.45 2.32
C TYR A 16 14.46 -8.63 1.47
N HIS A 17 14.62 -9.02 0.21
CA HIS A 17 15.47 -8.33 -0.75
C HIS A 17 14.62 -7.70 -1.87
N PRO A 18 14.30 -6.39 -1.79
CA PRO A 18 13.66 -5.71 -2.90
C PRO A 18 14.64 -5.62 -4.09
N PRO A 19 14.20 -5.84 -5.35
CA PRO A 19 15.07 -5.68 -6.52
C PRO A 19 15.33 -4.18 -6.78
N LEU A 20 16.44 -3.65 -6.29
CA LEU A 20 16.79 -2.23 -6.35
C LEU A 20 17.62 -1.82 -7.59
N GLY A 21 17.73 -2.64 -8.61
CA GLY A 21 18.51 -2.36 -9.83
C GLY A 21 17.75 -1.57 -10.90
N GLY A 22 18.50 -0.99 -11.88
CA GLY A 22 17.92 -0.44 -13.11
C GLY A 22 17.32 0.96 -13.01
N ARG A 23 17.87 1.84 -12.16
CA ARG A 23 17.34 3.22 -11.93
C ARG A 23 17.36 4.14 -13.16
N THR A 24 18.04 3.75 -14.24
CA THR A 24 18.08 4.47 -15.52
C THR A 24 16.90 4.14 -16.43
N ALA A 25 16.15 3.05 -16.15
CA ALA A 25 14.95 2.68 -16.87
C ALA A 25 13.71 3.38 -16.29
N LEU A 26 12.61 3.43 -17.06
CA LEU A 26 11.31 3.89 -16.57
C LEU A 26 10.78 2.90 -15.52
N ARG A 27 10.60 3.39 -14.30
CA ARG A 27 10.23 2.58 -13.14
C ARG A 27 8.72 2.47 -13.00
N LEU A 28 8.16 1.36 -13.48
CA LEU A 28 6.76 1.00 -13.30
C LEU A 28 6.62 -0.28 -12.43
N ASP A 29 7.51 -0.45 -11.45
CA ASP A 29 7.65 -1.65 -10.61
C ASP A 29 7.34 -1.44 -9.11
N PHE A 30 7.49 -0.22 -8.58
CA PHE A 30 7.34 0.08 -7.15
C PHE A 30 6.09 0.90 -6.77
N ASN A 31 5.17 1.10 -7.70
CA ASN A 31 3.98 1.93 -7.48
C ASN A 31 4.35 3.35 -7.02
N GLU A 32 5.47 3.86 -7.53
CA GLU A 32 5.91 5.23 -7.29
C GLU A 32 5.06 6.20 -8.13
N ASN A 33 4.93 7.44 -7.68
CA ASN A 33 4.46 8.52 -8.54
C ASN A 33 5.55 8.79 -9.59
N THR A 34 5.17 8.76 -10.87
CA THR A 34 6.12 8.99 -11.97
C THR A 34 6.33 10.47 -12.29
N HIS A 35 5.68 11.35 -11.55
CA HIS A 35 5.79 12.81 -11.67
C HIS A 35 6.44 13.43 -10.43
N ALA A 36 6.94 14.66 -10.57
CA ALA A 36 7.42 15.44 -9.43
C ALA A 36 6.28 15.69 -8.44
N PRO A 37 6.55 15.82 -7.14
CA PRO A 37 5.53 16.24 -6.17
C PRO A 37 5.01 17.64 -6.47
N SER A 38 3.94 18.06 -5.77
CA SER A 38 3.39 19.40 -5.87
C SER A 38 4.49 20.49 -5.93
N PRO A 39 4.37 21.51 -6.79
CA PRO A 39 5.30 22.63 -6.84
C PRO A 39 5.53 23.31 -5.49
N ARG A 40 4.51 23.32 -4.60
CA ARG A 40 4.60 23.85 -3.23
C ARG A 40 5.70 23.17 -2.41
N VAL A 41 5.98 21.88 -2.67
CA VAL A 41 7.09 21.15 -2.02
C VAL A 41 8.44 21.76 -2.41
N ARG A 42 8.65 22.01 -3.71
CA ARG A 42 9.89 22.64 -4.17
C ARG A 42 10.07 24.04 -3.58
N GLU A 43 9.01 24.83 -3.56
CA GLU A 43 9.01 26.18 -2.98
C GLU A 43 9.41 26.14 -1.50
N ALA A 44 8.77 25.26 -0.71
CA ALA A 44 9.09 25.10 0.69
C ALA A 44 10.55 24.65 0.89
N LEU A 45 11.02 23.67 0.14
CA LEU A 45 12.40 23.18 0.27
C LEU A 45 13.44 24.20 -0.18
N SER A 46 13.09 25.16 -1.04
CA SER A 46 13.99 26.25 -1.46
C SER A 46 14.31 27.25 -0.33
N THR A 47 13.55 27.23 0.77
CA THR A 47 13.80 28.08 1.96
C THR A 47 14.77 27.46 2.97
N LEU A 48 15.22 26.20 2.74
CA LEU A 48 16.17 25.53 3.61
C LEU A 48 17.51 26.28 3.65
N THR A 49 18.01 26.49 4.87
CA THR A 49 19.37 26.99 5.13
C THR A 49 20.22 25.86 5.71
N LEU A 50 21.54 26.05 5.81
CA LEU A 50 22.41 25.07 6.44
C LEU A 50 22.06 24.84 7.92
N GLU A 51 21.61 25.88 8.62
CA GLU A 51 21.16 25.82 10.02
C GLU A 51 19.93 24.91 10.18
N SER A 52 19.07 24.80 9.15
CA SER A 52 17.91 23.91 9.16
C SER A 52 18.28 22.42 9.36
N PHE A 53 19.53 22.03 9.05
CA PHE A 53 20.02 20.67 9.25
C PHE A 53 20.56 20.38 10.64
N THR A 54 20.76 21.40 11.47
CA THR A 54 21.40 21.28 12.78
C THR A 54 20.41 21.20 13.95
N VAL A 55 19.12 21.44 13.69
CA VAL A 55 18.04 21.51 14.70
C VAL A 55 17.12 20.30 14.57
N TYR A 56 16.75 19.70 15.71
CA TYR A 56 15.74 18.65 15.70
C TYR A 56 14.38 19.18 15.20
N PRO A 57 13.69 18.43 14.32
CA PRO A 57 12.43 18.88 13.75
C PRO A 57 11.28 18.79 14.77
N GLU A 58 10.33 19.71 14.66
CA GLU A 58 9.08 19.67 15.43
C GLU A 58 7.97 19.00 14.61
N ARG A 59 7.51 17.84 15.06
CA ARG A 59 6.47 17.06 14.39
C ARG A 59 5.05 17.57 14.66
N ALA A 60 4.79 18.08 15.87
CA ALA A 60 3.46 18.42 16.33
C ALA A 60 2.71 19.45 15.43
N PRO A 61 3.32 20.53 14.90
CA PRO A 61 2.63 21.45 13.99
C PRO A 61 2.18 20.78 12.68
N VAL A 62 2.98 19.83 12.18
CA VAL A 62 2.65 19.10 10.93
C VAL A 62 1.56 18.06 11.19
N GLU A 63 1.61 17.37 12.34
CA GLU A 63 0.54 16.47 12.79
C GLU A 63 -0.81 17.22 12.92
N ALA A 64 -0.79 18.41 13.48
CA ALA A 64 -2.00 19.25 13.60
C ALA A 64 -2.56 19.64 12.22
N LYS A 65 -1.69 19.97 11.25
CA LYS A 65 -2.12 20.27 9.89
C LYS A 65 -2.70 19.04 9.17
N VAL A 66 -2.05 17.88 9.30
CA VAL A 66 -2.54 16.61 8.74
C VAL A 66 -3.86 16.20 9.40
N ALA A 67 -3.99 16.38 10.71
CA ALA A 67 -5.23 16.11 11.43
C ALA A 67 -6.37 17.00 10.92
N ALA A 68 -6.13 18.30 10.75
CA ALA A 68 -7.12 19.23 10.19
C ALA A 68 -7.55 18.82 8.77
N HIS A 69 -6.62 18.39 7.92
CA HIS A 69 -6.92 17.90 6.57
C HIS A 69 -7.82 16.64 6.59
N TYR A 70 -7.67 15.77 7.59
CA TYR A 70 -8.51 14.58 7.77
C TYR A 70 -9.74 14.80 8.65
N ALA A 71 -10.05 16.04 9.03
CA ALA A 71 -11.12 16.41 9.98
C ALA A 71 -10.98 15.71 11.35
N LEU A 72 -9.75 15.48 11.80
CA LEU A 72 -9.38 14.88 13.08
C LEU A 72 -8.81 15.90 14.05
N GLN A 73 -8.71 15.52 15.33
CA GLN A 73 -7.94 16.26 16.32
C GLN A 73 -6.45 15.90 16.23
N PRO A 74 -5.52 16.79 16.62
CA PRO A 74 -4.09 16.51 16.57
C PRO A 74 -3.65 15.23 17.32
N GLU A 75 -4.34 14.91 18.42
CA GLU A 75 -4.08 13.72 19.24
C GLU A 75 -4.42 12.42 18.51
N GLN A 76 -5.24 12.49 17.46
CA GLN A 76 -5.69 11.36 16.66
C GLN A 76 -4.75 11.03 15.48
N VAL A 77 -3.67 11.78 15.29
CA VAL A 77 -2.71 11.56 14.19
C VAL A 77 -1.30 11.41 14.75
N LEU A 78 -0.56 10.46 14.21
CA LEU A 78 0.86 10.24 14.45
C LEU A 78 1.58 10.13 13.11
N LEU A 79 2.55 11.00 12.85
CA LEU A 79 3.42 10.87 11.69
C LEU A 79 4.52 9.83 11.94
N ALA A 80 4.79 9.01 10.93
CA ALA A 80 5.76 7.94 10.96
C ALA A 80 6.74 8.04 9.78
N ASN A 81 7.91 7.40 9.89
CA ASN A 81 8.93 7.34 8.84
C ASN A 81 8.50 6.37 7.73
N GLY A 82 7.51 6.77 6.95
CA GLY A 82 6.73 5.95 6.04
C GLY A 82 5.67 5.12 6.78
N THR A 83 4.71 4.62 6.01
CA THR A 83 3.69 3.69 6.54
C THR A 83 4.32 2.40 7.07
N ASP A 84 5.50 2.02 6.56
CA ASP A 84 6.25 0.86 7.06
C ASP A 84 6.57 0.98 8.56
N GLU A 85 7.07 2.14 9.02
CA GLU A 85 7.24 2.38 10.46
C GLU A 85 5.89 2.42 11.18
N GLY A 86 4.85 2.97 10.56
CA GLY A 86 3.50 2.98 11.13
C GLY A 86 2.99 1.56 11.42
N ILE A 87 3.13 0.64 10.45
CA ILE A 87 2.79 -0.77 10.61
C ILE A 87 3.65 -1.42 11.71
N HIS A 88 4.95 -1.13 11.71
CA HIS A 88 5.86 -1.62 12.76
C HIS A 88 5.42 -1.14 14.15
N LEU A 89 5.10 0.14 14.31
CA LEU A 89 4.63 0.68 15.59
C LEU A 89 3.32 0.02 16.06
N VAL A 90 2.39 -0.24 15.14
CA VAL A 90 1.13 -0.95 15.48
C VAL A 90 1.42 -2.37 15.94
N THR A 91 2.22 -3.14 15.19
CA THR A 91 2.57 -4.51 15.58
C THR A 91 3.37 -4.55 16.89
N TYR A 92 4.34 -3.66 17.04
CA TYR A 92 5.16 -3.53 18.27
C TYR A 92 4.35 -3.15 19.51
N THR A 93 3.28 -2.36 19.33
CA THR A 93 2.46 -1.88 20.44
C THR A 93 1.41 -2.91 20.88
N PHE A 94 0.85 -3.70 19.94
CA PHE A 94 -0.35 -4.50 20.20
C PHE A 94 -0.16 -6.01 20.08
N LEU A 95 1.01 -6.51 19.64
CA LEU A 95 1.28 -7.93 19.51
C LEU A 95 2.35 -8.41 20.49
N GLU A 96 2.08 -9.56 21.10
CA GLU A 96 3.03 -10.34 21.88
C GLU A 96 3.18 -11.75 21.30
N GLU A 97 4.18 -12.50 21.80
CA GLU A 97 4.39 -13.92 21.40
C GLU A 97 3.13 -14.74 21.72
N GLY A 98 2.59 -15.40 20.68
CA GLY A 98 1.41 -16.25 20.79
C GLY A 98 0.07 -15.57 20.44
N ASP A 99 0.05 -14.24 20.30
CA ASP A 99 -1.11 -13.53 19.75
C ASP A 99 -1.30 -13.86 18.27
N GLU A 100 -2.54 -13.73 17.78
CA GLU A 100 -2.85 -13.92 16.37
C GLU A 100 -2.93 -12.58 15.63
N CYS A 101 -2.22 -12.52 14.48
CA CYS A 101 -2.33 -11.46 13.49
C CYS A 101 -3.07 -11.99 12.25
N LEU A 102 -4.26 -11.49 11.97
CA LEU A 102 -5.17 -11.94 10.91
C LEU A 102 -5.12 -10.98 9.73
N PHE A 103 -4.92 -11.50 8.51
CA PHE A 103 -5.01 -10.74 7.26
C PHE A 103 -5.26 -11.63 6.04
N ALA A 104 -5.78 -11.04 4.97
CA ALA A 104 -5.96 -11.72 3.68
C ALA A 104 -4.63 -11.82 2.91
N THR A 105 -4.45 -12.86 2.12
CA THR A 105 -3.33 -13.05 1.19
C THR A 105 -3.83 -13.38 -0.21
N PRO A 106 -3.11 -12.96 -1.28
CA PRO A 106 -1.87 -12.17 -1.28
C PRO A 106 -2.07 -10.73 -0.83
N SER A 107 -1.11 -10.18 -0.10
CA SER A 107 -1.13 -8.79 0.35
C SER A 107 0.29 -8.23 0.50
N PHE A 108 0.45 -7.10 1.19
CA PHE A 108 1.75 -6.46 1.37
C PHE A 108 2.61 -7.25 2.35
N PHE A 109 3.75 -7.74 1.87
CA PHE A 109 4.63 -8.66 2.61
C PHE A 109 5.13 -8.13 3.97
N MET A 110 5.15 -6.81 4.15
CA MET A 110 5.60 -6.23 5.43
C MET A 110 4.65 -6.52 6.61
N TYR A 111 3.42 -6.96 6.36
CA TYR A 111 2.54 -7.44 7.44
C TYR A 111 3.09 -8.71 8.04
N ASP A 112 3.52 -9.67 7.19
CA ASP A 112 4.19 -10.90 7.61
C ASP A 112 5.43 -10.58 8.42
N VAL A 113 6.33 -9.74 7.88
CA VAL A 113 7.60 -9.38 8.48
C VAL A 113 7.42 -8.79 9.87
N ASN A 114 6.53 -7.80 10.00
CA ASN A 114 6.35 -7.10 11.27
C ASN A 114 5.66 -7.99 12.32
N ALA A 115 4.63 -8.75 11.96
CA ALA A 115 3.95 -9.64 12.91
C ALA A 115 4.85 -10.82 13.34
N MET A 116 5.61 -11.42 12.41
CA MET A 116 6.61 -12.45 12.74
C MET A 116 7.68 -11.91 13.69
N ALA A 117 8.14 -10.68 13.50
CA ALA A 117 9.13 -10.07 14.37
C ALA A 117 8.65 -9.94 15.84
N MET A 118 7.35 -9.85 16.06
CA MET A 118 6.76 -9.86 17.42
C MET A 118 6.59 -11.26 17.99
N GLY A 119 6.76 -12.32 17.19
CA GLY A 119 6.49 -13.70 17.59
C GLY A 119 5.01 -14.07 17.49
N ALA A 120 4.21 -13.26 16.81
CA ALA A 120 2.79 -13.52 16.62
C ALA A 120 2.52 -14.70 15.67
N THR A 121 1.40 -15.37 15.88
CA THR A 121 0.89 -16.40 14.97
C THR A 121 0.19 -15.71 13.80
N LEU A 122 0.63 -16.00 12.58
CA LEU A 122 0.02 -15.43 11.37
C LEU A 122 -1.19 -16.25 10.92
N VAL A 123 -2.36 -15.66 10.96
CA VAL A 123 -3.61 -16.23 10.42
C VAL A 123 -3.84 -15.63 9.02
N ARG A 124 -3.36 -16.35 8.00
CA ARG A 124 -3.46 -15.94 6.60
C ARG A 124 -4.69 -16.55 5.95
N VAL A 125 -5.57 -15.69 5.44
CA VAL A 125 -6.77 -16.12 4.70
C VAL A 125 -6.52 -15.90 3.21
N GLN A 126 -6.25 -16.99 2.49
CA GLN A 126 -5.95 -16.94 1.06
C GLN A 126 -7.18 -16.51 0.26
N ALA A 127 -7.07 -15.48 -0.59
CA ALA A 127 -8.09 -15.16 -1.58
C ALA A 127 -8.24 -16.31 -2.61
N ASP A 128 -9.39 -16.41 -3.25
CA ASP A 128 -9.60 -17.29 -4.39
C ASP A 128 -9.03 -16.69 -5.69
N GLU A 129 -9.30 -17.32 -6.82
CA GLU A 129 -8.78 -16.89 -8.14
C GLU A 129 -9.28 -15.50 -8.56
N SER A 130 -10.40 -15.04 -8.04
CA SER A 130 -10.91 -13.68 -8.29
C SER A 130 -10.03 -12.60 -7.67
N LEU A 131 -9.20 -12.95 -6.68
CA LEU A 131 -8.40 -12.07 -5.84
C LEU A 131 -9.22 -11.00 -5.10
N ALA A 132 -10.54 -11.16 -5.02
CA ALA A 132 -11.41 -10.33 -4.19
C ALA A 132 -11.12 -10.58 -2.70
N PHE A 133 -11.44 -9.60 -1.87
CA PHE A 133 -11.28 -9.75 -0.43
C PHE A 133 -12.16 -10.89 0.11
N PRO A 134 -11.61 -11.90 0.79
CA PRO A 134 -12.33 -13.09 1.23
C PRO A 134 -13.09 -12.83 2.54
N TYR A 135 -14.06 -11.91 2.52
CA TYR A 135 -14.73 -11.35 3.69
C TYR A 135 -15.26 -12.42 4.67
N GLU A 136 -16.07 -13.38 4.18
CA GLU A 136 -16.67 -14.38 5.05
C GLU A 136 -15.61 -15.23 5.76
N ARG A 137 -14.54 -15.56 5.06
CA ARG A 137 -13.46 -16.37 5.62
C ARG A 137 -12.60 -15.59 6.62
N VAL A 138 -12.35 -14.30 6.35
CA VAL A 138 -11.66 -13.41 7.29
C VAL A 138 -12.50 -13.24 8.55
N HIS A 139 -13.80 -12.97 8.41
CA HIS A 139 -14.72 -12.83 9.53
C HIS A 139 -14.79 -14.11 10.38
N ALA A 140 -14.88 -15.28 9.75
CA ALA A 140 -14.93 -16.58 10.42
C ALA A 140 -13.59 -16.96 11.10
N ALA A 141 -12.47 -16.38 10.69
CA ALA A 141 -11.14 -16.64 11.24
C ALA A 141 -10.83 -15.84 12.52
N ILE A 142 -11.72 -14.93 12.94
CA ILE A 142 -11.57 -14.16 14.17
C ILE A 142 -11.71 -15.09 15.39
N THR A 143 -10.73 -15.08 16.29
CA THR A 143 -10.71 -15.86 17.53
C THR A 143 -10.47 -14.96 18.75
N PRO A 144 -10.66 -15.46 19.97
CA PRO A 144 -10.27 -14.70 21.19
C PRO A 144 -8.77 -14.38 21.29
N LYS A 145 -7.91 -15.06 20.51
CA LYS A 145 -6.45 -14.79 20.43
C LYS A 145 -6.11 -13.75 19.38
N THR A 146 -7.03 -13.40 18.49
CA THR A 146 -6.81 -12.37 17.48
C THR A 146 -6.60 -11.02 18.18
N LYS A 147 -5.43 -10.41 18.03
CA LYS A 147 -5.07 -9.11 18.61
C LYS A 147 -4.91 -8.02 17.59
N LEU A 148 -4.57 -8.41 16.36
CA LEU A 148 -4.45 -7.48 15.24
C LEU A 148 -5.10 -8.08 13.99
N ILE A 149 -5.94 -7.30 13.34
CA ILE A 149 -6.50 -7.60 12.02
C ILE A 149 -5.98 -6.53 11.06
N ILE A 150 -5.36 -6.91 9.94
CA ILE A 150 -4.86 -5.96 8.94
C ILE A 150 -5.70 -6.08 7.67
N LEU A 151 -6.32 -4.97 7.30
CA LEU A 151 -7.20 -4.83 6.14
C LEU A 151 -6.57 -3.82 5.17
N CYS A 152 -6.08 -4.29 4.01
CA CYS A 152 -5.47 -3.43 3.00
C CYS A 152 -6.51 -3.08 1.93
N SER A 153 -6.88 -1.82 1.81
CA SER A 153 -7.90 -1.36 0.86
C SER A 153 -7.56 0.03 0.28
N PRO A 154 -7.27 0.13 -1.02
CA PRO A 154 -7.05 -0.94 -2.00
C PRO A 154 -5.84 -1.82 -1.69
N ASN A 155 -5.95 -3.12 -1.97
CA ASN A 155 -4.92 -4.11 -1.63
C ASN A 155 -3.76 -4.11 -2.62
N ASN A 156 -2.55 -4.26 -2.13
CA ASN A 156 -1.35 -4.50 -2.93
C ASN A 156 -0.90 -5.98 -2.77
N PRO A 157 -0.87 -6.79 -3.86
CA PRO A 157 -0.75 -6.39 -5.26
C PRO A 157 -2.02 -6.53 -6.11
N THR A 158 -3.17 -6.86 -5.54
CA THR A 158 -4.36 -7.22 -6.33
C THR A 158 -5.14 -6.02 -6.88
N GLY A 159 -5.09 -4.87 -6.18
CA GLY A 159 -5.92 -3.71 -6.47
C GLY A 159 -7.36 -3.82 -5.98
N ALA A 160 -7.72 -4.95 -5.36
CA ALA A 160 -9.05 -5.18 -4.80
C ALA A 160 -9.34 -4.26 -3.60
N THR A 161 -10.59 -3.97 -3.37
CA THR A 161 -11.09 -3.14 -2.27
C THR A 161 -11.90 -3.95 -1.27
N ILE A 162 -12.11 -3.37 -0.10
CA ILE A 162 -12.97 -3.90 0.95
C ILE A 162 -14.08 -2.87 1.17
N ALA A 163 -15.33 -3.28 1.09
CA ALA A 163 -16.45 -2.39 1.32
C ALA A 163 -16.41 -1.83 2.76
N ARG A 164 -16.75 -0.55 2.93
CA ARG A 164 -16.75 0.13 4.23
C ARG A 164 -17.54 -0.66 5.29
N GLU A 165 -18.72 -1.17 4.94
CA GLU A 165 -19.58 -1.96 5.84
C GLU A 165 -18.92 -3.26 6.30
N GLN A 166 -18.13 -3.89 5.44
CA GLN A 166 -17.36 -5.11 5.78
C GLN A 166 -16.28 -4.80 6.80
N ILE A 167 -15.55 -3.69 6.62
CA ILE A 167 -14.51 -3.22 7.57
C ILE A 167 -15.15 -2.97 8.94
N LEU A 168 -16.26 -2.23 8.99
CA LEU A 168 -16.96 -1.91 10.23
C LEU A 168 -17.54 -3.17 10.91
N THR A 169 -18.03 -4.13 10.14
CA THR A 169 -18.54 -5.40 10.67
C THR A 169 -17.42 -6.24 11.29
N ILE A 170 -16.26 -6.31 10.64
CA ILE A 170 -15.06 -6.98 11.19
C ILE A 170 -14.62 -6.31 12.49
N ALA A 171 -14.56 -4.97 12.53
CA ALA A 171 -14.16 -4.24 13.72
C ALA A 171 -15.12 -4.51 14.91
N LYS A 172 -16.42 -4.51 14.66
CA LYS A 172 -17.45 -4.82 15.67
C LYS A 172 -17.41 -6.27 16.13
N ALA A 173 -17.05 -7.22 15.27
CA ALA A 173 -16.90 -8.63 15.61
C ALA A 173 -15.64 -8.91 16.46
N ALA A 174 -14.65 -8.04 16.43
CA ALA A 174 -13.41 -8.19 17.17
C ALA A 174 -13.12 -6.99 18.10
N PRO A 175 -13.98 -6.68 19.09
CA PRO A 175 -13.80 -5.51 19.97
C PRO A 175 -12.55 -5.63 20.88
N HIS A 176 -11.98 -6.81 20.97
CA HIS A 176 -10.75 -7.13 21.74
C HIS A 176 -9.46 -7.04 20.89
N ALA A 177 -9.59 -6.74 19.60
CA ALA A 177 -8.49 -6.62 18.66
C ALA A 177 -8.42 -5.23 18.06
N VAL A 178 -7.22 -4.79 17.67
CA VAL A 178 -7.04 -3.61 16.82
C VAL A 178 -7.23 -4.01 15.37
N VAL A 179 -7.99 -3.20 14.62
CA VAL A 179 -8.13 -3.33 13.17
C VAL A 179 -7.31 -2.22 12.50
N LEU A 180 -6.21 -2.59 11.86
CA LEU A 180 -5.41 -1.68 11.04
C LEU A 180 -5.94 -1.69 9.61
N VAL A 181 -6.51 -0.58 9.17
CA VAL A 181 -6.92 -0.39 7.77
C VAL A 181 -5.80 0.34 7.05
N ASP A 182 -5.12 -0.37 6.16
CA ASP A 182 -4.06 0.22 5.33
C ASP A 182 -4.68 0.84 4.07
N GLU A 183 -4.75 2.16 4.07
CA GLU A 183 -5.29 3.00 3.01
C GLU A 183 -4.18 3.68 2.18
N ALA A 184 -3.04 3.00 1.96
CA ALA A 184 -1.93 3.56 1.19
C ALA A 184 -2.32 3.99 -0.24
N TYR A 185 -3.36 3.39 -0.80
CA TYR A 185 -3.88 3.70 -2.15
C TYR A 185 -5.22 4.42 -2.13
N PHE A 186 -5.67 4.92 -0.99
CA PHE A 186 -6.96 5.59 -0.79
C PHE A 186 -7.29 6.62 -1.88
N HIS A 187 -6.36 7.49 -2.23
CA HIS A 187 -6.59 8.59 -3.18
C HIS A 187 -7.05 8.11 -4.57
N PHE A 188 -6.73 6.87 -4.96
CA PHE A 188 -7.12 6.30 -6.26
C PHE A 188 -8.48 5.59 -6.22
N PHE A 189 -9.08 5.45 -5.03
CA PHE A 189 -10.37 4.79 -4.81
C PHE A 189 -11.43 5.75 -4.23
N GLY A 190 -11.07 6.51 -3.20
CA GLY A 190 -11.92 7.55 -2.61
C GLY A 190 -12.74 7.09 -1.40
N GLU A 191 -12.94 5.79 -1.16
CA GLU A 191 -13.67 5.31 0.02
C GLU A 191 -12.74 5.11 1.22
N SER A 192 -13.23 5.44 2.43
CA SER A 192 -12.47 5.35 3.67
C SER A 192 -13.40 5.20 4.88
N VAL A 193 -12.90 4.53 5.92
CA VAL A 193 -13.55 4.48 7.23
C VAL A 193 -13.12 5.63 8.16
N MET A 194 -12.36 6.62 7.65
CA MET A 194 -11.90 7.76 8.44
C MET A 194 -13.07 8.53 9.07
N GLY A 195 -14.16 8.72 8.33
CA GLY A 195 -15.37 9.39 8.84
C GLY A 195 -16.00 8.67 10.04
N ASP A 196 -15.92 7.34 10.10
CA ASP A 196 -16.46 6.54 11.21
C ASP A 196 -15.61 6.70 12.47
N VAL A 197 -14.29 6.76 12.30
CA VAL A 197 -13.35 7.05 13.39
C VAL A 197 -13.58 8.47 13.91
N VAL A 198 -13.79 9.46 13.01
CA VAL A 198 -14.10 10.86 13.40
C VAL A 198 -15.37 10.95 14.24
N ARG A 199 -16.42 10.21 13.86
CA ARG A 199 -17.71 10.19 14.57
C ARG A 199 -17.69 9.34 15.84
N GLY A 200 -16.62 8.58 16.09
CA GLY A 200 -16.52 7.67 17.23
C GLY A 200 -17.45 6.46 17.13
N GLU A 201 -17.82 6.05 15.92
CA GLU A 201 -18.70 4.88 15.69
C GLU A 201 -17.95 3.56 15.94
N VAL A 202 -16.63 3.60 15.89
CA VAL A 202 -15.71 2.51 16.17
C VAL A 202 -14.52 3.04 16.95
N ASP A 203 -14.06 2.28 17.93
CA ASP A 203 -12.99 2.68 18.85
C ASP A 203 -11.73 1.80 18.79
N ASN A 204 -11.75 0.80 17.87
CA ASN A 204 -10.65 -0.15 17.70
C ASN A 204 -10.04 -0.12 16.26
N ILE A 205 -10.36 0.89 15.44
CA ILE A 205 -9.77 1.05 14.10
C ILE A 205 -8.61 2.05 14.14
N LEU A 206 -7.47 1.63 13.58
CA LEU A 206 -6.36 2.50 13.17
C LEU A 206 -6.30 2.54 11.64
N ILE A 207 -6.01 3.70 11.08
CA ILE A 207 -5.92 3.91 9.63
C ILE A 207 -4.49 4.31 9.29
N ALA A 208 -3.88 3.61 8.34
CA ALA A 208 -2.56 3.95 7.81
C ALA A 208 -2.69 4.69 6.49
N ARG A 209 -2.03 5.84 6.36
CA ARG A 209 -1.94 6.65 5.13
C ARG A 209 -0.48 6.90 4.77
N THR A 210 -0.21 7.04 3.47
CA THR A 210 1.14 7.32 2.98
C THR A 210 1.17 8.58 2.13
N PHE A 211 2.27 9.32 2.22
CA PHE A 211 2.60 10.40 1.30
C PHE A 211 3.49 9.93 0.13
N SER A 212 3.81 8.62 0.07
CA SER A 212 4.70 8.05 -0.95
C SER A 212 4.04 7.91 -2.33
N LYS A 213 2.69 7.78 -2.41
CA LYS A 213 1.97 7.43 -3.64
C LYS A 213 1.41 8.68 -4.33
N ALA A 214 0.20 9.11 -4.04
CA ALA A 214 -0.41 10.26 -4.69
C ALA A 214 0.41 11.55 -4.50
N TYR A 215 0.96 11.79 -3.32
CA TYR A 215 1.78 12.98 -3.04
C TYR A 215 3.19 12.94 -3.65
N GLY A 216 3.68 11.79 -4.14
CA GLY A 216 4.99 11.69 -4.77
C GLY A 216 6.19 11.81 -3.82
N LEU A 217 6.04 11.58 -2.51
CA LEU A 217 7.08 11.76 -1.50
C LEU A 217 7.76 10.43 -1.08
N ALA A 218 7.83 9.44 -1.97
CA ALA A 218 8.33 8.10 -1.63
C ALA A 218 9.76 8.12 -1.03
N ASN A 219 10.65 8.98 -1.55
CA ASN A 219 12.02 9.10 -1.07
C ASN A 219 12.14 9.83 0.28
N LEU A 220 11.14 10.61 0.66
CA LEU A 220 11.15 11.35 1.92
C LEU A 220 10.72 10.51 3.12
N ARG A 221 10.17 9.30 2.88
CA ARG A 221 9.80 8.36 3.92
C ARG A 221 8.86 8.97 4.96
N VAL A 222 7.66 9.34 4.56
CA VAL A 222 6.66 9.88 5.50
C VAL A 222 5.28 9.25 5.26
N GLY A 223 4.62 8.90 6.36
CA GLY A 223 3.28 8.37 6.43
C GLY A 223 2.59 8.83 7.72
N ALA A 224 1.35 8.45 7.88
CA ALA A 224 0.55 8.77 9.05
C ALA A 224 -0.24 7.55 9.53
N ILE A 225 -0.36 7.40 10.85
CA ILE A 225 -1.37 6.57 11.49
C ILE A 225 -2.41 7.50 12.13
N ALA A 226 -3.68 7.21 11.90
CA ALA A 226 -4.78 7.94 12.48
C ALA A 226 -5.74 6.98 13.21
N GLY A 227 -6.37 7.45 14.28
CA GLY A 227 -7.31 6.64 15.04
C GLY A 227 -7.80 7.25 16.33
N PRO A 228 -8.53 6.50 17.15
CA PRO A 228 -9.02 6.93 18.45
C PRO A 228 -7.89 7.31 19.40
N VAL A 229 -8.07 8.39 20.16
CA VAL A 229 -7.04 8.97 21.04
C VAL A 229 -6.43 7.95 22.00
N HIS A 230 -7.23 7.04 22.56
CA HIS A 230 -6.74 6.04 23.51
C HIS A 230 -5.74 5.07 22.87
N LEU A 231 -5.95 4.63 21.60
CA LEU A 231 -5.00 3.81 20.85
C LEU A 231 -3.76 4.61 20.46
N MET A 232 -3.97 5.86 19.99
CA MET A 232 -2.87 6.74 19.58
C MET A 232 -1.92 7.05 20.75
N ASN A 233 -2.45 7.17 21.98
CA ASN A 233 -1.64 7.36 23.18
C ASN A 233 -0.66 6.18 23.43
N HIS A 234 -1.06 4.95 23.10
CA HIS A 234 -0.15 3.80 23.20
C HIS A 234 0.92 3.83 22.10
N LEU A 235 0.54 4.14 20.85
CA LEU A 235 1.50 4.29 19.75
C LEU A 235 2.55 5.39 20.02
N ARG A 236 2.13 6.52 20.62
CA ARG A 236 3.05 7.61 20.97
C ARG A 236 4.10 7.20 22.00
N LYS A 237 3.79 6.27 22.92
CA LYS A 237 4.76 5.72 23.87
C LYS A 237 5.83 4.85 23.20
N ALA A 238 5.46 4.17 22.12
CA ALA A 238 6.34 3.30 21.33
C ALA A 238 7.16 4.05 20.28
N SER A 239 6.66 5.22 19.83
CA SER A 239 7.30 6.03 18.80
C SER A 239 8.49 6.82 19.32
N SER A 240 9.57 6.88 18.54
CA SER A 240 10.65 7.85 18.77
C SER A 240 10.13 9.28 18.58
N PRO A 241 10.54 10.26 19.42
CA PRO A 241 10.08 11.64 19.29
C PRO A 241 10.52 12.33 17.99
N TYR A 242 11.61 11.86 17.36
CA TYR A 242 12.22 12.45 16.16
C TYR A 242 12.32 11.42 15.02
N ASN A 243 11.32 10.56 14.90
CA ASN A 243 11.29 9.49 13.90
C ASN A 243 11.15 9.96 12.44
N VAL A 244 10.56 11.13 12.21
CA VAL A 244 10.38 11.72 10.88
C VAL A 244 11.38 12.85 10.67
N ASN A 245 12.09 12.83 9.54
CA ASN A 245 13.08 13.86 9.21
C ASN A 245 12.42 15.21 8.88
N GLY A 246 13.14 16.31 9.14
CA GLY A 246 12.63 17.67 8.97
C GLY A 246 12.24 18.03 7.53
N ILE A 247 12.97 17.50 6.53
CA ILE A 247 12.67 17.73 5.11
C ILE A 247 11.33 17.11 4.74
N ALA A 248 11.04 15.89 5.24
CA ALA A 248 9.77 15.23 5.04
C ALA A 248 8.62 15.99 5.70
N LEU A 249 8.82 16.47 6.93
CA LEU A 249 7.81 17.29 7.63
C LEU A 249 7.50 18.58 6.86
N MET A 250 8.52 19.27 6.40
CA MET A 250 8.38 20.49 5.58
C MET A 250 7.63 20.21 4.28
N ALA A 251 7.94 19.10 3.59
CA ALA A 251 7.28 18.71 2.36
C ALA A 251 5.79 18.39 2.59
N VAL A 252 5.45 17.61 3.64
CA VAL A 252 4.06 17.32 4.00
C VAL A 252 3.30 18.60 4.35
N GLN A 253 3.90 19.45 5.17
CA GLN A 253 3.30 20.74 5.54
C GLN A 253 2.96 21.61 4.32
N ALA A 254 3.78 21.53 3.26
CA ALA A 254 3.57 22.30 2.03
C ALA A 254 2.46 21.73 1.14
N CYS A 255 2.28 20.40 1.09
CA CYS A 255 1.44 19.78 0.06
C CYS A 255 0.22 19.01 0.56
N VAL A 256 0.03 18.83 1.88
CA VAL A 256 -1.05 17.98 2.40
C VAL A 256 -2.45 18.45 1.99
N ASP A 257 -2.63 19.76 1.83
CA ASP A 257 -3.87 20.42 1.42
C ASP A 257 -3.87 20.89 -0.05
N ASP A 258 -2.91 20.43 -0.85
CA ASP A 258 -2.87 20.70 -2.29
C ASP A 258 -3.76 19.69 -3.06
N THR A 259 -5.07 19.82 -2.85
CA THR A 259 -6.06 18.91 -3.43
C THR A 259 -6.10 18.98 -4.94
N GLU A 260 -5.88 20.17 -5.55
CA GLU A 260 -5.84 20.34 -7.00
C GLU A 260 -4.76 19.46 -7.66
N TYR A 261 -3.56 19.42 -7.08
CA TYR A 261 -2.49 18.55 -7.56
C TYR A 261 -2.86 17.08 -7.42
N ILE A 262 -3.42 16.69 -6.27
CA ILE A 262 -3.79 15.29 -6.00
C ILE A 262 -4.90 14.84 -6.94
N ASP A 263 -5.95 15.63 -7.11
CA ASP A 263 -7.11 15.31 -7.96
C ASP A 263 -6.67 15.19 -9.43
N TRP A 264 -5.82 16.12 -9.90
CA TRP A 264 -5.23 16.04 -11.23
C TRP A 264 -4.43 14.75 -11.41
N TYR A 265 -3.55 14.40 -10.46
CA TYR A 265 -2.71 13.21 -10.57
C TYR A 265 -3.55 11.92 -10.53
N VAL A 266 -4.54 11.86 -9.64
CA VAL A 266 -5.45 10.71 -9.53
C VAL A 266 -6.21 10.49 -10.84
N GLU A 267 -6.66 11.56 -11.49
CA GLU A 267 -7.34 11.47 -12.79
C GLU A 267 -6.40 10.93 -13.88
N GLN A 268 -5.16 11.38 -13.94
CA GLN A 268 -4.16 10.83 -14.86
C GLN A 268 -3.95 9.31 -14.68
N ILE A 269 -3.95 8.86 -13.43
CA ILE A 269 -3.83 7.43 -13.12
C ILE A 269 -5.09 6.66 -13.52
N ARG A 270 -6.29 7.22 -13.30
CA ARG A 270 -7.56 6.62 -13.71
C ARG A 270 -7.61 6.41 -15.24
N GLU A 271 -7.31 7.45 -16.00
CA GLU A 271 -7.25 7.39 -17.47
C GLU A 271 -6.17 6.40 -17.95
N GLY A 272 -5.01 6.41 -17.29
CA GLY A 272 -3.91 5.49 -17.60
C GLY A 272 -4.30 4.03 -17.39
N ARG A 273 -5.02 3.69 -16.32
CA ARG A 273 -5.55 2.34 -16.06
C ARG A 273 -6.45 1.87 -17.20
N GLU A 274 -7.42 2.70 -17.61
CA GLU A 274 -8.34 2.36 -18.71
C GLU A 274 -7.59 2.07 -20.01
N ARG A 275 -6.53 2.81 -20.30
CA ARG A 275 -5.68 2.58 -21.47
C ARG A 275 -4.94 1.24 -21.38
N VAL A 276 -4.45 0.89 -20.19
CA VAL A 276 -3.78 -0.40 -19.94
C VAL A 276 -4.81 -1.53 -20.08
N TYR A 277 -6.01 -1.42 -19.50
CA TYR A 277 -7.08 -2.42 -19.65
C TYR A 277 -7.43 -2.68 -21.12
N LYS A 278 -7.71 -1.63 -21.89
CA LYS A 278 -7.97 -1.76 -23.34
C LYS A 278 -6.83 -2.45 -24.10
N THR A 279 -5.59 -2.21 -23.65
CA THR A 279 -4.43 -2.86 -24.28
C THR A 279 -4.38 -4.35 -23.94
N LEU A 280 -4.57 -4.72 -22.68
CA LEU A 280 -4.58 -6.10 -22.23
C LEU A 280 -5.76 -6.88 -22.85
N ASP A 281 -6.95 -6.27 -22.95
CA ASP A 281 -8.12 -6.86 -23.63
C ASP A 281 -7.84 -7.17 -25.09
N ASN A 282 -7.28 -6.20 -25.85
CA ASN A 282 -6.92 -6.39 -27.26
C ASN A 282 -5.89 -7.51 -27.44
N MET A 283 -5.03 -7.73 -26.46
CA MET A 283 -4.01 -8.76 -26.46
C MET A 283 -4.49 -10.07 -25.80
N ARG A 284 -5.71 -10.08 -25.25
CA ARG A 284 -6.30 -11.18 -24.48
C ARG A 284 -5.40 -11.65 -23.34
N VAL A 285 -4.74 -10.72 -22.66
CA VAL A 285 -3.96 -10.98 -21.45
C VAL A 285 -4.87 -10.85 -20.24
N PRO A 286 -5.01 -11.87 -19.39
CA PRO A 286 -5.82 -11.78 -18.19
C PRO A 286 -5.23 -10.77 -17.18
N TYR A 287 -6.10 -10.01 -16.54
CA TYR A 287 -5.75 -9.05 -15.50
C TYR A 287 -6.90 -8.92 -14.48
N TRP A 288 -6.64 -8.28 -13.37
CA TRP A 288 -7.65 -7.92 -12.37
C TRP A 288 -7.86 -6.40 -12.36
N HIS A 289 -9.13 -5.99 -12.27
CA HIS A 289 -9.46 -4.57 -12.11
C HIS A 289 -8.87 -4.04 -10.80
N SER A 290 -8.27 -2.87 -10.86
CA SER A 290 -7.53 -2.28 -9.74
C SER A 290 -8.10 -0.92 -9.37
N HIS A 291 -8.20 -0.66 -8.07
CA HIS A 291 -8.52 0.65 -7.50
C HIS A 291 -7.27 1.38 -6.97
N ALA A 292 -6.07 0.97 -7.40
CA ALA A 292 -4.80 1.57 -7.04
C ALA A 292 -4.09 2.18 -8.27
N ASN A 293 -2.84 2.63 -8.10
CA ASN A 293 -2.02 3.15 -9.21
C ASN A 293 -1.21 2.05 -9.93
N PHE A 294 -1.76 0.86 -10.03
CA PHE A 294 -1.12 -0.27 -10.72
C PHE A 294 -2.18 -1.24 -11.26
N VAL A 295 -1.77 -2.14 -12.13
CA VAL A 295 -2.57 -3.26 -12.63
C VAL A 295 -1.78 -4.56 -12.46
N LEU A 296 -2.43 -5.59 -11.94
CA LEU A 296 -1.92 -6.96 -11.89
C LEU A 296 -2.42 -7.73 -13.10
N MET A 297 -1.51 -8.42 -13.82
CA MET A 297 -1.82 -9.21 -15.00
C MET A 297 -1.20 -10.60 -14.90
N HIS A 298 -1.81 -11.60 -15.52
CA HIS A 298 -1.34 -12.98 -15.52
C HIS A 298 -0.62 -13.31 -16.83
N ILE A 299 0.67 -13.56 -16.74
CA ILE A 299 1.56 -13.89 -17.86
C ILE A 299 1.74 -15.42 -18.00
N GLY A 300 1.50 -16.14 -16.91
CA GLY A 300 1.72 -17.59 -16.86
C GLY A 300 3.20 -17.98 -16.72
N PRO A 301 3.58 -19.19 -17.17
CA PRO A 301 4.90 -19.75 -16.87
C PRO A 301 6.08 -19.00 -17.48
N ARG A 302 5.84 -18.16 -18.48
CA ARG A 302 6.88 -17.34 -19.13
C ARG A 302 7.05 -15.95 -18.52
N HIS A 303 6.53 -15.70 -17.28
CA HIS A 303 6.58 -14.40 -16.61
C HIS A 303 8.00 -13.84 -16.47
N LYS A 304 9.00 -14.66 -16.20
CA LYS A 304 10.41 -14.22 -16.09
C LYS A 304 10.95 -13.70 -17.42
N GLU A 305 10.72 -14.44 -18.49
CA GLU A 305 11.10 -14.03 -19.85
C GLU A 305 10.40 -12.71 -20.23
N PHE A 306 9.12 -12.58 -19.90
CA PHE A 306 8.37 -11.36 -20.11
C PHE A 306 8.95 -10.16 -19.37
N VAL A 307 9.26 -10.31 -18.09
CA VAL A 307 9.87 -9.24 -17.26
C VAL A 307 11.21 -8.79 -17.86
N GLU A 308 12.06 -9.72 -18.29
CA GLU A 308 13.33 -9.39 -18.94
C GLU A 308 13.12 -8.74 -20.33
N ALA A 309 12.13 -9.17 -21.08
CA ALA A 309 11.79 -8.55 -22.37
C ALA A 309 11.30 -7.11 -22.21
N VAL A 310 10.50 -6.82 -21.18
CA VAL A 310 10.06 -5.45 -20.84
C VAL A 310 11.25 -4.61 -20.34
N ARG A 311 12.12 -5.18 -19.50
CA ARG A 311 13.35 -4.54 -19.04
C ARG A 311 14.28 -4.16 -20.19
N ALA A 312 14.47 -5.05 -21.16
CA ALA A 312 15.28 -4.79 -22.35
C ALA A 312 14.75 -3.60 -23.20
N ARG A 313 13.49 -3.22 -23.01
CA ARG A 313 12.85 -2.05 -23.63
C ARG A 313 12.87 -0.80 -22.75
N GLY A 314 13.68 -0.81 -21.68
CA GLY A 314 13.86 0.33 -20.80
C GLY A 314 12.74 0.57 -19.80
N VAL A 315 11.85 -0.41 -19.56
CA VAL A 315 10.75 -0.32 -18.60
C VAL A 315 10.90 -1.41 -17.54
N LEU A 316 10.70 -1.07 -16.26
CA LEU A 316 10.68 -2.03 -15.16
C LEU A 316 9.24 -2.34 -14.75
N VAL A 317 8.92 -3.63 -14.62
CA VAL A 317 7.67 -4.15 -14.06
C VAL A 317 7.97 -5.11 -12.92
N ARG A 318 7.01 -5.39 -12.06
CA ARG A 318 7.21 -6.21 -10.87
C ARG A 318 6.72 -7.63 -11.07
N ASP A 319 7.63 -8.60 -11.05
CA ASP A 319 7.30 -10.01 -10.91
C ASP A 319 6.67 -10.26 -9.53
N ARG A 320 5.46 -10.83 -9.51
CA ARG A 320 4.69 -11.18 -8.30
C ARG A 320 4.47 -12.69 -8.21
N SER A 321 5.11 -13.47 -9.08
CA SER A 321 4.90 -14.92 -9.18
C SER A 321 5.31 -15.69 -7.92
N SER A 322 6.16 -15.13 -7.07
CA SER A 322 6.55 -15.72 -5.79
C SER A 322 5.52 -15.51 -4.68
N ASP A 323 4.55 -14.63 -4.88
CA ASP A 323 3.52 -14.38 -3.86
C ASP A 323 2.50 -15.53 -3.84
N PRO A 324 1.94 -15.86 -2.68
CA PRO A 324 0.93 -16.91 -2.56
C PRO A 324 -0.27 -16.66 -3.49
N GLY A 325 -0.57 -17.64 -4.36
CA GLY A 325 -1.70 -17.56 -5.30
C GLY A 325 -1.46 -16.70 -6.56
N LEU A 326 -0.26 -16.12 -6.74
CA LEU A 326 0.05 -15.24 -7.87
C LEU A 326 1.07 -15.83 -8.85
N GLN A 327 1.12 -17.15 -8.98
CA GLN A 327 2.02 -17.82 -9.92
C GLN A 327 1.82 -17.28 -11.34
N GLY A 328 2.89 -16.81 -11.98
CA GLY A 328 2.83 -16.23 -13.32
C GLY A 328 2.32 -14.79 -13.40
N CYS A 329 2.06 -14.14 -12.28
CA CYS A 329 1.55 -12.76 -12.25
C CYS A 329 2.67 -11.72 -12.28
N VAL A 330 2.40 -10.63 -13.01
CA VAL A 330 3.27 -9.45 -13.11
C VAL A 330 2.41 -8.21 -12.84
N ARG A 331 2.94 -7.26 -12.09
CA ARG A 331 2.28 -5.99 -11.78
C ARG A 331 2.99 -4.84 -12.48
N ILE A 332 2.22 -3.95 -13.11
CA ILE A 332 2.72 -2.71 -13.72
C ILE A 332 2.12 -1.50 -12.99
N THR A 333 2.96 -0.54 -12.65
CA THR A 333 2.54 0.77 -12.14
C THR A 333 1.97 1.61 -13.27
N ILE A 334 0.93 2.39 -12.99
CA ILE A 334 0.36 3.38 -13.90
C ILE A 334 1.02 4.73 -13.61
N GLY A 335 1.54 5.37 -14.64
CA GLY A 335 2.14 6.69 -14.55
C GLY A 335 1.32 7.75 -15.27
N LEU A 336 1.92 8.92 -15.48
CA LEU A 336 1.36 9.93 -16.37
C LEU A 336 1.14 9.37 -17.77
N GLU A 337 0.36 10.09 -18.59
CA GLU A 337 0.03 9.70 -19.96
C GLU A 337 1.24 9.26 -20.77
N GLU A 338 2.33 10.04 -20.74
CA GLU A 338 3.58 9.73 -21.45
C GLU A 338 4.23 8.43 -20.95
N HIS A 339 4.33 8.24 -19.63
CA HIS A 339 4.93 7.05 -19.01
C HIS A 339 4.07 5.80 -19.25
N THR A 340 2.75 5.95 -19.16
CA THR A 340 1.80 4.87 -19.47
C THR A 340 1.89 4.48 -20.95
N THR A 341 2.06 5.44 -21.85
CA THR A 341 2.25 5.18 -23.30
C THR A 341 3.52 4.36 -23.58
N ILE A 342 4.65 4.75 -22.94
CA ILE A 342 5.91 4.00 -23.03
C ILE A 342 5.74 2.59 -22.45
N GLY A 343 5.08 2.48 -21.29
CA GLY A 343 4.78 1.20 -20.66
C GLY A 343 3.96 0.28 -21.57
N ILE A 344 2.88 0.78 -22.15
CA ILE A 344 2.01 0.05 -23.10
C ILE A 344 2.80 -0.42 -24.33
N ALA A 345 3.65 0.44 -24.89
CA ALA A 345 4.50 0.06 -26.03
C ALA A 345 5.45 -1.09 -25.65
N ALA A 346 6.12 -0.98 -24.50
CA ALA A 346 7.02 -2.02 -24.00
C ALA A 346 6.29 -3.35 -23.75
N LEU A 347 5.05 -3.33 -23.21
CA LEU A 347 4.23 -4.53 -23.05
C LEU A 347 3.94 -5.17 -24.41
N ARG A 348 3.39 -4.41 -25.36
CA ARG A 348 3.03 -4.90 -26.70
C ARG A 348 4.21 -5.54 -27.43
N ASP A 349 5.34 -4.82 -27.45
CA ASP A 349 6.54 -5.29 -28.15
C ASP A 349 7.16 -6.51 -27.49
N SER A 350 7.02 -6.64 -26.14
CA SER A 350 7.47 -7.82 -25.41
C SER A 350 6.60 -9.03 -25.73
N PHE A 351 5.29 -8.90 -25.71
CA PHE A 351 4.38 -9.98 -26.13
C PHE A 351 4.59 -10.40 -27.56
N ALA A 352 4.72 -9.45 -28.48
CA ALA A 352 4.99 -9.74 -29.90
C ALA A 352 6.33 -10.48 -30.09
N GLY A 353 7.40 -10.02 -29.40
CA GLY A 353 8.73 -10.63 -29.47
C GLY A 353 8.80 -12.05 -28.88
N MET A 354 7.92 -12.34 -27.91
CA MET A 354 7.79 -13.67 -27.32
C MET A 354 6.91 -14.62 -28.15
N GLY A 355 6.28 -14.14 -29.24
CA GLY A 355 5.30 -14.92 -29.98
C GLY A 355 4.07 -15.27 -29.15
N TRP A 356 3.62 -14.32 -28.31
CA TRP A 356 2.46 -14.51 -27.42
C TRP A 356 1.22 -14.91 -28.19
N THR A 357 0.59 -16.01 -27.78
CA THR A 357 -0.70 -16.45 -28.30
C THR A 357 -1.73 -16.51 -27.15
N PRO A 358 -2.95 -16.02 -27.34
CA PRO A 358 -3.98 -15.97 -26.31
C PRO A 358 -4.38 -17.32 -25.69
N ALA A 359 -4.01 -18.43 -26.32
CA ALA A 359 -4.36 -19.78 -25.89
C ALA A 359 -3.51 -20.30 -24.71
N GLU A 360 -2.44 -19.59 -24.30
CA GLU A 360 -1.51 -20.06 -23.28
C GLU A 360 -1.98 -19.81 -21.85
N VAL A 361 -3.13 -19.13 -21.63
CA VAL A 361 -3.59 -18.73 -20.30
C VAL A 361 -5.05 -19.06 -20.08
N ASN A 362 -5.34 -19.88 -19.07
CA ASN A 362 -6.69 -20.00 -18.53
C ASN A 362 -7.08 -18.64 -17.91
N ARG A 363 -8.11 -17.99 -18.43
CA ARG A 363 -8.63 -16.75 -17.88
C ARG A 363 -9.20 -17.01 -16.48
N PRO A 364 -8.76 -16.31 -15.44
CA PRO A 364 -9.63 -16.10 -14.31
C PRO A 364 -10.84 -15.30 -14.80
N ASP A 365 -12.02 -15.62 -14.26
CA ASP A 365 -13.27 -14.95 -14.61
C ASP A 365 -13.18 -13.48 -14.19
N THR A 366 -12.84 -12.58 -15.15
CA THR A 366 -12.50 -11.18 -14.87
C THR A 366 -13.67 -10.22 -15.12
N GLU A 367 -14.88 -10.76 -15.41
CA GLU A 367 -16.04 -9.89 -15.48
C GLU A 367 -16.37 -9.34 -14.08
N PRO A 368 -16.45 -8.02 -13.92
CA PRO A 368 -16.95 -7.44 -12.68
C PRO A 368 -18.38 -7.94 -12.50
N LYS A 369 -18.63 -8.67 -11.42
CA LYS A 369 -20.00 -8.82 -10.97
C LYS A 369 -20.49 -7.41 -10.69
N GLU A 370 -21.47 -6.96 -11.47
CA GLU A 370 -22.09 -5.65 -11.35
C GLU A 370 -22.29 -5.33 -9.87
N THR A 371 -21.68 -4.23 -9.43
CA THR A 371 -22.01 -3.64 -8.14
C THR A 371 -23.52 -3.35 -8.16
N PRO A 372 -24.31 -3.79 -7.19
CA PRO A 372 -25.72 -3.41 -7.13
C PRO A 372 -25.80 -1.88 -7.16
N GLU A 373 -26.51 -1.32 -8.13
CA GLU A 373 -26.93 0.06 -8.09
C GLU A 373 -27.77 0.24 -6.82
N TYR A 374 -27.25 0.95 -5.86
CA TYR A 374 -28.03 1.41 -4.72
C TYR A 374 -28.78 2.67 -5.14
N GLU A 375 -30.11 2.54 -5.30
CA GLU A 375 -31.04 3.66 -5.31
C GLU A 375 -31.04 4.43 -3.98
#